data_58d5f95cab6656e185d7b3af45bfb567
#
_entry.id   58d5f95cab6656e185d7b3af45bfb567
#
_cell.length_a   1.000
_cell.length_b   1.000
_cell.length_c   1.000
_cell.angle_alpha   90.00
_cell.angle_beta   90.00
_cell.angle_gamma   90.00
#
_symmetry.space_group_name_H-M   'P 1'
#
loop_
_entity.id
_entity.type
_entity.pdbx_description
1 polymer ?
#
loop_
_entity_poly.entity_id
_entity_poly.type
_entity_poly.pdbx_seq_one_letter_code
_entity_poly.pdbx_strand_id
1 'polypeptide(L)'
;RYSIDGFIGASPELLAEVDGPIVRSHPLAGTAPRTGDVDNDARIAADLIASTKNQIEHRVVIDVVHDTLLPWASYLDWEPDPSIVTVANVQHLGTRMEGMLSQPGPSVIELVRALSPTPALGGHPRDAAIDLIQRVEGFERGRYGGAVGWVDASGNGTWAVAIRCAELSDDRRSARLVAGGGIVADSDPHAELAETQSKFQAMLSAIVRP
;
A
#
# COMPACT_ATOMS: atom_id res chain seq x y z
N ARG A 1 -1.97 12.84 2.82
CA ARG A 1 -0.77 13.56 2.36
C ARG A 1 0.14 13.79 3.54
N TYR A 2 1.44 13.74 3.32
CA TYR A 2 2.45 13.95 4.37
C TYR A 2 3.68 14.69 3.84
N SER A 3 4.40 15.34 4.75
CA SER A 3 5.67 16.00 4.49
C SER A 3 6.51 15.97 5.77
N ILE A 4 7.59 15.20 5.78
CA ILE A 4 8.46 14.99 6.95
C ILE A 4 9.92 14.98 6.46
N ASP A 5 10.72 15.97 6.88
CA ASP A 5 12.15 16.07 6.55
C ASP A 5 12.48 15.80 5.07
N GLY A 6 11.82 16.51 4.18
CA GLY A 6 11.98 16.33 2.74
C GLY A 6 11.34 15.09 2.14
N PHE A 7 10.80 14.17 2.95
CA PHE A 7 10.01 13.04 2.47
C PHE A 7 8.55 13.45 2.33
N ILE A 8 8.04 13.49 1.11
CA ILE A 8 6.69 13.95 0.77
C ILE A 8 5.89 12.87 0.06
N GLY A 9 4.58 12.85 0.25
CA GLY A 9 3.74 11.87 -0.43
C GLY A 9 2.25 12.00 -0.19
N ALA A 10 1.50 11.15 -0.90
CA ALA A 10 0.05 11.04 -0.82
C ALA A 10 -0.38 9.58 -1.00
N SER A 11 -0.21 8.78 0.04
CA SER A 11 -0.58 7.37 0.04
C SER A 11 -2.09 7.16 -0.02
N PRO A 12 -2.59 6.24 -0.84
CA PRO A 12 -3.97 5.80 -0.81
C PRO A 12 -4.22 4.63 0.15
N GLU A 13 -3.15 4.02 0.71
CA GLU A 13 -3.22 2.74 1.43
C GLU A 13 -3.13 2.96 2.95
N LEU A 14 -4.20 2.60 3.65
CA LEU A 14 -4.24 2.58 5.11
C LEU A 14 -3.57 1.30 5.61
N LEU A 15 -2.44 1.45 6.30
CA LEU A 15 -1.73 0.33 6.91
C LEU A 15 -2.43 -0.14 8.19
N ALA A 16 -2.65 0.79 9.12
CA ALA A 16 -3.38 0.56 10.35
C ALA A 16 -3.94 1.86 10.92
N GLU A 17 -5.14 1.77 11.48
CA GLU A 17 -5.76 2.79 12.33
C GLU A 17 -6.23 2.13 13.62
N VAL A 18 -5.99 2.80 14.74
CA VAL A 18 -6.56 2.44 16.05
C VAL A 18 -7.31 3.66 16.58
N ASP A 19 -8.58 3.45 16.90
CA ASP A 19 -9.48 4.44 17.51
C ASP A 19 -10.21 3.78 18.69
N GLY A 20 -9.70 3.99 19.89
CA GLY A 20 -10.15 3.26 21.08
C GLY A 20 -9.99 1.74 20.90
N PRO A 21 -11.08 0.96 20.97
CA PRO A 21 -11.02 -0.48 20.78
C PRO A 21 -11.06 -0.91 19.30
N ILE A 22 -11.28 0.01 18.38
CA ILE A 22 -11.46 -0.34 16.95
C ILE A 22 -10.13 -0.30 16.22
N VAL A 23 -9.85 -1.35 15.46
CA VAL A 23 -8.73 -1.42 14.51
C VAL A 23 -9.28 -1.46 13.09
N ARG A 24 -8.62 -0.71 12.18
CA ARG A 24 -8.91 -0.73 10.74
C ARG A 24 -7.65 -0.87 9.92
N SER A 25 -7.79 -1.52 8.77
CA SER A 25 -6.78 -1.57 7.70
C SER A 25 -7.49 -1.54 6.35
N HIS A 26 -6.81 -1.03 5.32
CA HIS A 26 -7.33 -1.03 3.96
C HIS A 26 -6.19 -1.31 2.98
N PRO A 27 -5.73 -2.56 2.92
CA PRO A 27 -4.69 -2.97 1.99
C PRO A 27 -5.16 -2.87 0.54
N LEU A 28 -4.22 -2.47 -0.32
CA LEU A 28 -4.42 -2.34 -1.77
C LEU A 28 -3.41 -3.22 -2.49
N ALA A 29 -3.88 -4.06 -3.43
CA ALA A 29 -3.02 -4.80 -4.34
C ALA A 29 -3.77 -5.10 -5.65
N GLY A 30 -3.03 -5.29 -6.75
CA GLY A 30 -3.60 -5.27 -8.08
C GLY A 30 -3.87 -3.84 -8.55
N THR A 31 -3.44 -3.53 -9.77
CA THR A 31 -3.48 -2.15 -10.28
C THR A 31 -3.88 -2.14 -11.76
N ALA A 32 -4.67 -1.15 -12.16
CA ALA A 32 -4.93 -0.84 -13.55
C ALA A 32 -4.86 0.68 -13.79
N PRO A 33 -4.44 1.12 -14.99
CA PRO A 33 -4.36 2.55 -15.30
C PRO A 33 -5.76 3.17 -15.40
N ARG A 34 -5.81 4.49 -15.24
CA ARG A 34 -6.97 5.32 -15.60
C ARG A 34 -6.66 6.15 -16.83
N THR A 35 -7.67 6.28 -17.68
CA THR A 35 -7.61 7.10 -18.91
C THR A 35 -8.24 8.47 -18.74
N GLY A 36 -9.10 8.64 -17.71
CA GLY A 36 -9.92 9.83 -17.49
C GLY A 36 -11.24 9.80 -18.28
N ASP A 37 -11.46 8.81 -19.14
CA ASP A 37 -12.74 8.53 -19.76
C ASP A 37 -13.55 7.59 -18.86
N VAL A 38 -14.77 7.98 -18.51
CA VAL A 38 -15.59 7.28 -17.50
C VAL A 38 -15.95 5.85 -17.94
N ASP A 39 -16.34 5.68 -19.21
CA ASP A 39 -16.79 4.38 -19.72
C ASP A 39 -15.60 3.42 -19.87
N ASN A 40 -14.47 3.92 -20.36
CA ASN A 40 -13.26 3.14 -20.48
C ASN A 40 -12.67 2.78 -19.10
N ASP A 41 -12.66 3.71 -18.16
CA ASP A 41 -12.21 3.45 -16.79
C ASP A 41 -13.11 2.42 -16.08
N ALA A 42 -14.44 2.44 -16.32
CA ALA A 42 -15.35 1.43 -15.80
C ALA A 42 -15.09 0.04 -16.39
N ARG A 43 -14.78 -0.06 -17.69
CA ARG A 43 -14.41 -1.33 -18.33
C ARG A 43 -13.09 -1.86 -17.78
N ILE A 44 -12.07 -1.01 -17.64
CA ILE A 44 -10.78 -1.37 -17.05
C ILE A 44 -10.95 -1.86 -15.60
N ALA A 45 -11.82 -1.22 -14.82
CA ALA A 45 -12.14 -1.65 -13.45
C ALA A 45 -12.80 -3.05 -13.44
N ALA A 46 -13.71 -3.32 -14.36
CA ALA A 46 -14.34 -4.64 -14.48
C ALA A 46 -13.30 -5.72 -14.86
N ASP A 47 -12.41 -5.42 -15.80
CA ASP A 47 -11.31 -6.31 -16.19
C ASP A 47 -10.34 -6.56 -15.01
N LEU A 48 -10.04 -5.55 -14.19
CA LEU A 48 -9.21 -5.69 -12.99
C LEU A 48 -9.85 -6.63 -11.97
N ILE A 49 -11.16 -6.48 -11.70
CA ILE A 49 -11.91 -7.39 -10.82
C ILE A 49 -11.92 -8.82 -11.36
N ALA A 50 -12.08 -9.00 -12.67
CA ALA A 50 -12.13 -10.31 -13.30
C ALA A 50 -10.76 -10.98 -13.45
N SER A 51 -9.67 -10.26 -13.24
CA SER A 51 -8.30 -10.76 -13.46
C SER A 51 -7.88 -11.72 -12.36
N THR A 52 -7.73 -13.00 -12.69
CA THR A 52 -7.23 -14.04 -11.77
C THR A 52 -5.88 -13.70 -11.18
N LYS A 53 -4.95 -13.16 -11.99
CA LYS A 53 -3.62 -12.72 -11.52
C LYS A 53 -3.74 -11.68 -10.41
N ASN A 54 -4.53 -10.63 -10.63
CA ASN A 54 -4.70 -9.55 -9.66
C ASN A 54 -5.46 -10.00 -8.40
N GLN A 55 -6.42 -10.93 -8.55
CA GLN A 55 -7.12 -11.52 -7.41
C GLN A 55 -6.18 -12.36 -6.53
N ILE A 56 -5.26 -13.14 -7.13
CA ILE A 56 -4.25 -13.92 -6.39
C ILE A 56 -3.29 -12.97 -5.64
N GLU A 57 -2.76 -11.95 -6.33
CA GLU A 57 -1.89 -10.93 -5.71
C GLU A 57 -2.59 -10.28 -4.52
N HIS A 58 -3.82 -9.82 -4.72
CA HIS A 58 -4.60 -9.16 -3.67
C HIS A 58 -4.89 -10.11 -2.49
N ARG A 59 -5.27 -11.35 -2.76
CA ARG A 59 -5.59 -12.34 -1.72
C ARG A 59 -4.43 -12.61 -0.79
N VAL A 60 -3.19 -12.74 -1.32
CA VAL A 60 -1.99 -12.91 -0.49
C VAL A 60 -1.84 -11.76 0.51
N VAL A 61 -2.09 -10.52 0.08
CA VAL A 61 -2.00 -9.35 0.97
C VAL A 61 -3.07 -9.40 2.05
N ILE A 62 -4.32 -9.71 1.67
CA ILE A 62 -5.45 -9.78 2.61
C ILE A 62 -5.20 -10.86 3.68
N ASP A 63 -4.83 -12.06 3.27
CA ASP A 63 -4.63 -13.19 4.18
C ASP A 63 -3.51 -12.87 5.20
N VAL A 64 -2.38 -12.28 4.77
CA VAL A 64 -1.28 -11.91 5.68
C VAL A 64 -1.68 -10.78 6.62
N VAL A 65 -2.39 -9.74 6.15
CA VAL A 65 -2.86 -8.66 7.01
C VAL A 65 -3.86 -9.17 8.04
N HIS A 66 -4.82 -10.00 7.61
CA HIS A 66 -5.79 -10.65 8.48
C HIS A 66 -5.10 -11.48 9.57
N ASP A 67 -4.23 -12.42 9.17
CA ASP A 67 -3.55 -13.33 10.10
C ASP A 67 -2.61 -12.57 11.07
N THR A 68 -2.07 -11.43 10.65
CA THR A 68 -1.26 -10.56 11.50
C THR A 68 -2.13 -9.83 12.55
N LEU A 69 -3.32 -9.37 12.18
CA LEU A 69 -4.21 -8.63 13.08
C LEU A 69 -5.03 -9.55 14.01
N LEU A 70 -5.35 -10.75 13.55
CA LEU A 70 -6.22 -11.70 14.25
C LEU A 70 -5.80 -11.99 15.71
N PRO A 71 -4.51 -12.18 16.06
CA PRO A 71 -4.09 -12.42 17.44
C PRO A 71 -4.38 -11.25 18.41
N TRP A 72 -4.55 -10.05 17.88
CA TRP A 72 -4.80 -8.82 18.64
C TRP A 72 -6.30 -8.51 18.78
N ALA A 73 -7.14 -9.13 17.93
CA ALA A 73 -8.55 -8.83 17.82
C ALA A 73 -9.42 -9.87 18.55
N SER A 74 -10.45 -9.41 19.24
CA SER A 74 -11.54 -10.25 19.72
C SER A 74 -12.55 -10.55 18.62
N TYR A 75 -12.59 -9.69 17.61
CA TYR A 75 -13.39 -9.82 16.40
C TYR A 75 -12.68 -9.07 15.26
N LEU A 76 -12.63 -9.67 14.06
CA LEU A 76 -12.07 -9.08 12.86
C LEU A 76 -12.92 -9.51 11.66
N ASP A 77 -13.38 -8.53 10.89
CA ASP A 77 -14.18 -8.72 9.69
C ASP A 77 -13.56 -7.96 8.51
N TRP A 78 -13.89 -8.36 7.30
CA TRP A 78 -13.45 -7.70 6.07
C TRP A 78 -14.46 -7.87 4.95
N GLU A 79 -14.39 -7.00 3.95
CA GLU A 79 -15.21 -7.09 2.74
C GLU A 79 -14.97 -8.45 2.05
N PRO A 80 -16.02 -9.24 1.74
CA PRO A 80 -15.87 -10.58 1.15
C PRO A 80 -15.26 -10.54 -0.25
N ASP A 81 -15.55 -9.48 -0.99
CA ASP A 81 -15.04 -9.22 -2.32
C ASP A 81 -14.31 -7.88 -2.35
N PRO A 82 -13.17 -7.74 -3.07
CA PRO A 82 -12.47 -6.47 -3.16
C PRO A 82 -13.29 -5.44 -3.93
N SER A 83 -13.21 -4.21 -3.47
CA SER A 83 -13.79 -3.03 -4.12
C SER A 83 -12.75 -2.31 -4.99
N ILE A 84 -13.20 -1.48 -5.95
CA ILE A 84 -12.32 -0.62 -6.72
C ILE A 84 -12.02 0.66 -5.94
N VAL A 85 -10.75 0.87 -5.68
CA VAL A 85 -10.22 2.12 -5.08
C VAL A 85 -9.62 2.97 -6.18
N THR A 86 -10.29 4.05 -6.52
CA THR A 86 -9.88 4.96 -7.58
C THR A 86 -9.03 6.10 -7.03
N VAL A 87 -7.84 6.28 -7.60
CA VAL A 87 -6.98 7.44 -7.36
C VAL A 87 -6.78 8.23 -8.66
N ALA A 88 -5.95 9.27 -8.66
CA ALA A 88 -5.88 10.21 -9.79
C ALA A 88 -5.61 9.53 -11.14
N ASN A 89 -4.69 8.58 -11.20
CA ASN A 89 -4.16 8.01 -12.45
C ASN A 89 -4.20 6.47 -12.52
N VAL A 90 -4.61 5.81 -11.45
CA VAL A 90 -4.75 4.35 -11.40
C VAL A 90 -5.97 3.94 -10.57
N GLN A 91 -6.37 2.68 -10.71
CA GLN A 91 -7.37 2.00 -9.90
C GLN A 91 -6.71 0.79 -9.25
N HIS A 92 -7.13 0.45 -8.03
CA HIS A 92 -6.64 -0.70 -7.28
C HIS A 92 -7.79 -1.59 -6.83
N LEU A 93 -7.50 -2.86 -6.58
CA LEU A 93 -8.35 -3.66 -5.71
C LEU A 93 -8.03 -3.27 -4.27
N GLY A 94 -9.07 -3.08 -3.45
CA GLY A 94 -8.95 -2.77 -2.04
C GLY A 94 -9.96 -3.56 -1.23
N THR A 95 -9.58 -3.96 -0.02
CA THR A 95 -10.45 -4.66 0.92
C THR A 95 -10.38 -3.96 2.27
N ARG A 96 -11.51 -3.47 2.75
CA ARG A 96 -11.60 -2.88 4.08
C ARG A 96 -11.66 -3.97 5.12
N MET A 97 -10.87 -3.80 6.18
CA MET A 97 -10.89 -4.62 7.38
C MET A 97 -11.21 -3.74 8.57
N GLU A 98 -12.11 -4.20 9.41
CA GLU A 98 -12.42 -3.56 10.69
C GLU A 98 -12.59 -4.63 11.77
N GLY A 99 -12.09 -4.35 12.96
CA GLY A 99 -12.19 -5.27 14.08
C GLY A 99 -12.19 -4.57 15.42
N MET A 100 -12.42 -5.36 16.45
CA MET A 100 -12.36 -4.94 17.84
C MET A 100 -11.15 -5.58 18.51
N LEU A 101 -10.23 -4.75 19.02
CA LEU A 101 -9.05 -5.20 19.75
C LEU A 101 -9.43 -5.85 21.08
N SER A 102 -8.72 -6.93 21.41
CA SER A 102 -8.77 -7.54 22.72
C SER A 102 -8.20 -6.58 23.78
N GLN A 103 -8.66 -6.68 25.02
CA GLN A 103 -8.18 -5.82 26.10
C GLN A 103 -7.26 -6.59 27.07
N PRO A 104 -6.09 -6.02 27.45
CA PRO A 104 -5.53 -4.75 27.00
C PRO A 104 -5.09 -4.82 25.53
N GLY A 105 -5.42 -3.77 24.75
CA GLY A 105 -5.11 -3.70 23.32
C GLY A 105 -3.69 -3.21 23.04
N PRO A 106 -3.14 -3.53 21.85
CA PRO A 106 -1.88 -2.97 21.39
C PRO A 106 -2.06 -1.49 21.02
N SER A 107 -0.97 -0.74 21.07
CA SER A 107 -0.90 0.57 20.42
C SER A 107 -0.85 0.41 18.89
N VAL A 108 -1.22 1.47 18.16
CA VAL A 108 -1.09 1.47 16.70
C VAL A 108 0.35 1.20 16.23
N ILE A 109 1.36 1.60 17.00
CA ILE A 109 2.79 1.37 16.68
C ILE A 109 3.14 -0.13 16.70
N GLU A 110 2.58 -0.89 17.65
CA GLU A 110 2.80 -2.35 17.70
C GLU A 110 2.21 -3.03 16.48
N LEU A 111 1.00 -2.64 16.06
CA LEU A 111 0.38 -3.14 14.84
C LEU A 111 1.17 -2.75 13.57
N VAL A 112 1.63 -1.50 13.49
CA VAL A 112 2.48 -1.04 12.38
C VAL A 112 3.75 -1.86 12.27
N ARG A 113 4.42 -2.16 13.39
CA ARG A 113 5.63 -3.01 13.39
C ARG A 113 5.36 -4.43 12.91
N ALA A 114 4.21 -4.99 13.24
CA ALA A 114 3.82 -6.33 12.81
C ALA A 114 3.47 -6.36 11.32
N LEU A 115 2.75 -5.36 10.82
CA LEU A 115 2.24 -5.30 9.46
C LEU A 115 3.28 -4.82 8.42
N SER A 116 4.24 -3.97 8.82
CA SER A 116 5.17 -3.34 7.87
C SER A 116 6.46 -4.14 7.67
N PRO A 117 6.91 -4.34 6.43
CA PRO A 117 6.20 -4.06 5.18
C PRO A 117 5.09 -5.10 4.92
N THR A 118 3.99 -4.67 4.31
CA THR A 118 2.93 -5.59 3.82
C THR A 118 3.46 -6.43 2.66
N PRO A 119 2.83 -7.57 2.31
CA PRO A 119 3.23 -8.37 1.15
C PRO A 119 3.23 -7.59 -0.16
N ALA A 120 2.38 -6.58 -0.31
CA ALA A 120 2.37 -5.71 -1.49
C ALA A 120 3.71 -4.96 -1.70
N LEU A 121 4.51 -4.79 -0.65
CA LEU A 121 5.80 -4.09 -0.66
C LEU A 121 6.98 -5.00 -0.33
N GLY A 122 6.81 -5.91 0.61
CA GLY A 122 7.87 -6.80 1.13
C GLY A 122 7.82 -8.20 0.54
N GLY A 123 6.74 -8.55 -0.16
CA GLY A 123 6.53 -9.89 -0.70
C GLY A 123 6.15 -10.93 0.37
N HIS A 124 5.91 -12.16 -0.08
CA HIS A 124 5.56 -13.30 0.76
C HIS A 124 6.15 -14.60 0.19
N PRO A 125 6.76 -15.52 0.98
CA PRO A 125 7.08 -15.38 2.42
C PRO A 125 8.09 -14.25 2.69
N ARG A 126 7.86 -13.49 3.78
CA ARG A 126 8.51 -12.19 4.05
C ARG A 126 10.04 -12.22 3.95
N ASP A 127 10.70 -13.10 4.69
CA ASP A 127 12.17 -13.09 4.79
C ASP A 127 12.82 -13.45 3.44
N ALA A 128 12.31 -14.49 2.76
CA ALA A 128 12.81 -14.90 1.46
C ALA A 128 12.58 -13.81 0.38
N ALA A 129 11.44 -13.12 0.44
CA ALA A 129 11.11 -12.05 -0.50
C ALA A 129 11.97 -10.81 -0.25
N ILE A 130 12.19 -10.41 1.00
CA ILE A 130 13.08 -9.28 1.34
C ILE A 130 14.52 -9.57 0.92
N ASP A 131 15.04 -10.77 1.17
CA ASP A 131 16.37 -11.18 0.72
C ASP A 131 16.50 -11.13 -0.81
N LEU A 132 15.46 -11.53 -1.53
CA LEU A 132 15.42 -11.42 -2.99
C LEU A 132 15.43 -9.96 -3.45
N ILE A 133 14.57 -9.13 -2.88
CA ILE A 133 14.47 -7.69 -3.16
C ILE A 133 15.83 -7.01 -2.98
N GLN A 134 16.51 -7.24 -1.87
CA GLN A 134 17.83 -6.66 -1.58
C GLN A 134 18.89 -7.06 -2.61
N ARG A 135 18.80 -8.28 -3.16
CA ARG A 135 19.75 -8.77 -4.17
C ARG A 135 19.49 -8.23 -5.57
N VAL A 136 18.24 -7.95 -5.91
CA VAL A 136 17.86 -7.66 -7.31
C VAL A 136 17.57 -6.19 -7.59
N GLU A 137 17.15 -5.37 -6.61
CA GLU A 137 16.78 -3.98 -6.85
C GLU A 137 17.96 -3.04 -7.09
N GLY A 138 19.11 -3.34 -6.54
CA GLY A 138 20.34 -2.57 -6.76
C GLY A 138 20.33 -1.14 -6.19
N PHE A 139 19.38 -0.82 -5.30
CA PHE A 139 19.30 0.47 -4.60
C PHE A 139 18.66 0.30 -3.20
N GLU A 140 18.94 1.27 -2.33
CA GLU A 140 18.32 1.35 -1.02
C GLU A 140 16.94 2.00 -1.11
N ARG A 141 15.91 1.35 -0.58
CA ARG A 141 14.53 1.88 -0.57
C ARG A 141 14.35 3.08 0.34
N GLY A 142 15.19 3.22 1.37
CA GLY A 142 15.06 4.28 2.36
C GLY A 142 13.70 4.21 3.07
N ARG A 143 12.95 5.31 3.04
CA ARG A 143 11.61 5.42 3.64
C ARG A 143 10.49 4.84 2.76
N TYR A 144 10.75 4.57 1.48
CA TYR A 144 9.76 3.97 0.58
C TYR A 144 9.34 2.58 1.04
N GLY A 145 8.05 2.31 1.03
CA GLY A 145 7.46 1.04 1.46
C GLY A 145 7.41 0.82 2.96
N GLY A 146 7.91 1.78 3.76
CA GLY A 146 7.73 1.81 5.20
C GLY A 146 6.35 2.33 5.60
N ALA A 147 6.25 2.86 6.81
CA ALA A 147 5.02 3.41 7.35
C ALA A 147 5.17 4.90 7.71
N VAL A 148 4.11 5.67 7.49
CA VAL A 148 4.03 7.09 7.85
C VAL A 148 2.68 7.39 8.50
N GLY A 149 2.71 8.09 9.63
CA GLY A 149 1.47 8.37 10.35
C GLY A 149 1.70 9.13 11.63
N TRP A 150 0.77 9.01 12.56
CA TRP A 150 0.81 9.62 13.88
C TRP A 150 0.25 8.67 14.94
N VAL A 151 0.65 8.89 16.18
CA VAL A 151 0.17 8.18 17.36
C VAL A 151 -0.04 9.19 18.49
N ASP A 152 -1.12 9.04 19.25
CA ASP A 152 -1.36 9.83 20.45
C ASP A 152 -0.86 9.13 21.73
N ALA A 153 -0.98 9.82 22.87
CA ALA A 153 -0.54 9.30 24.17
C ALA A 153 -1.34 8.09 24.66
N SER A 154 -2.52 7.82 24.08
CA SER A 154 -3.39 6.67 24.39
C SER A 154 -3.11 5.47 23.49
N GLY A 155 -2.17 5.58 22.53
CA GLY A 155 -1.84 4.54 21.58
C GLY A 155 -2.75 4.50 20.33
N ASN A 156 -3.73 5.42 20.23
CA ASN A 156 -4.51 5.59 18.99
C ASN A 156 -3.66 6.25 17.92
N GLY A 157 -4.08 6.09 16.66
CA GLY A 157 -3.42 6.77 15.56
C GLY A 157 -3.79 6.19 14.21
N THR A 158 -3.28 6.84 13.16
CA THR A 158 -3.51 6.44 11.77
C THR A 158 -2.19 6.40 11.03
N TRP A 159 -1.88 5.26 10.40
CA TRP A 159 -0.65 5.02 9.67
C TRP A 159 -0.95 4.53 8.26
N ALA A 160 -0.29 5.11 7.28
CA ALA A 160 -0.37 4.72 5.87
C ALA A 160 0.92 4.06 5.42
N VAL A 161 0.84 3.24 4.38
CA VAL A 161 2.03 2.74 3.68
C VAL A 161 2.72 3.89 2.96
N ALA A 162 4.04 4.02 3.10
CA ALA A 162 4.81 5.11 2.51
C ALA A 162 5.10 4.86 1.02
N ILE A 163 4.08 5.06 0.21
CA ILE A 163 4.11 4.97 -1.26
C ILE A 163 3.58 6.25 -1.90
N ARG A 164 3.65 6.36 -3.22
CA ARG A 164 3.30 7.60 -3.95
C ARG A 164 4.02 8.80 -3.33
N CYS A 165 5.34 8.67 -3.22
CA CYS A 165 6.22 9.55 -2.46
C CYS A 165 7.46 9.95 -3.24
N ALA A 166 8.13 10.96 -2.73
CA ALA A 166 9.44 11.41 -3.19
C ALA A 166 10.30 11.85 -2.01
N GLU A 167 11.60 11.65 -2.12
CA GLU A 167 12.61 12.26 -1.25
C GLU A 167 13.24 13.46 -1.94
N LEU A 168 13.14 14.61 -1.32
CA LEU A 168 13.76 15.84 -1.78
C LEU A 168 15.19 15.91 -1.26
N SER A 169 16.13 16.38 -2.09
CA SER A 169 17.46 16.75 -1.63
C SER A 169 17.41 17.90 -0.62
N ASP A 170 18.46 18.07 0.19
CA ASP A 170 18.54 19.12 1.21
C ASP A 170 18.35 20.52 0.63
N ASP A 171 18.89 20.77 -0.56
CA ASP A 171 18.74 22.03 -1.31
C ASP A 171 17.39 22.15 -2.05
N ARG A 172 16.53 21.09 -1.97
CA ARG A 172 15.22 20.97 -2.63
C ARG A 172 15.24 21.19 -4.16
N ARG A 173 16.38 20.94 -4.79
CA ARG A 173 16.53 21.09 -6.25
C ARG A 173 16.36 19.79 -7.01
N SER A 174 16.45 18.66 -6.32
CA SER A 174 16.22 17.34 -6.88
C SER A 174 15.26 16.53 -6.02
N ALA A 175 14.60 15.56 -6.65
CA ALA A 175 13.70 14.64 -5.99
C ALA A 175 13.97 13.22 -6.49
N ARG A 176 14.06 12.27 -5.54
CA ARG A 176 14.12 10.85 -5.84
C ARG A 176 12.73 10.25 -5.67
N LEU A 177 12.22 9.65 -6.73
CA LEU A 177 10.95 8.93 -6.73
C LEU A 177 11.21 7.43 -6.79
N VAL A 178 10.41 6.66 -6.04
CA VAL A 178 10.43 5.20 -6.06
C VAL A 178 9.00 4.70 -6.28
N ALA A 179 8.84 3.74 -7.19
CA ALA A 179 7.59 3.03 -7.42
C ALA A 179 7.90 1.59 -7.84
N GLY A 180 6.93 0.70 -7.69
CA GLY A 180 7.03 -0.70 -8.06
C GLY A 180 5.66 -1.38 -8.07
N GLY A 181 5.63 -2.66 -8.40
CA GLY A 181 4.45 -3.53 -8.40
C GLY A 181 4.71 -4.84 -7.68
N GLY A 182 3.64 -5.57 -7.38
CA GLY A 182 3.71 -6.94 -6.88
C GLY A 182 4.06 -7.89 -8.03
N ILE A 183 5.08 -8.69 -7.84
CA ILE A 183 5.51 -9.70 -8.84
C ILE A 183 5.01 -11.06 -8.39
N VAL A 184 4.25 -11.73 -9.24
CA VAL A 184 3.77 -13.10 -9.07
C VAL A 184 4.21 -13.97 -10.27
N ALA A 185 3.98 -15.28 -10.19
CA ALA A 185 4.46 -16.21 -11.22
C ALA A 185 3.97 -15.89 -12.64
N ASP A 186 2.76 -15.35 -12.76
CA ASP A 186 2.13 -15.01 -14.04
C ASP A 186 2.35 -13.53 -14.44
N SER A 187 3.24 -12.79 -13.76
CA SER A 187 3.57 -11.41 -14.11
C SER A 187 4.30 -11.31 -15.43
N ASP A 188 3.81 -10.47 -16.34
CA ASP A 188 4.51 -10.10 -17.57
C ASP A 188 5.43 -8.89 -17.34
N PRO A 189 6.74 -8.98 -17.63
CA PRO A 189 7.69 -7.91 -17.32
C PRO A 189 7.35 -6.55 -17.96
N HIS A 190 6.76 -6.55 -19.16
CA HIS A 190 6.40 -5.30 -19.84
C HIS A 190 5.16 -4.66 -19.22
N ALA A 191 4.18 -5.49 -18.81
CA ALA A 191 3.00 -5.02 -18.10
C ALA A 191 3.37 -4.44 -16.74
N GLU A 192 4.26 -5.10 -15.97
CA GLU A 192 4.73 -4.62 -14.66
C GLU A 192 5.52 -3.31 -14.77
N LEU A 193 6.34 -3.17 -15.82
CA LEU A 193 7.05 -1.91 -16.12
C LEU A 193 6.05 -0.77 -16.43
N ALA A 194 5.04 -1.04 -17.25
CA ALA A 194 4.02 -0.05 -17.61
C ALA A 194 3.20 0.36 -16.36
N GLU A 195 2.87 -0.58 -15.49
CA GLU A 195 2.22 -0.31 -14.21
C GLU A 195 3.08 0.58 -13.32
N THR A 196 4.37 0.26 -13.16
CA THR A 196 5.34 1.07 -12.40
C THR A 196 5.41 2.49 -12.95
N GLN A 197 5.50 2.66 -14.27
CA GLN A 197 5.49 3.97 -14.92
C GLN A 197 4.21 4.76 -14.62
N SER A 198 3.06 4.10 -14.64
CA SER A 198 1.79 4.72 -14.28
C SER A 198 1.78 5.20 -12.81
N LYS A 199 2.35 4.43 -11.90
CA LYS A 199 2.46 4.81 -10.47
C LYS A 199 3.35 6.02 -10.25
N PHE A 200 4.39 6.23 -11.07
CA PHE A 200 5.24 7.42 -10.99
C PHE A 200 4.50 8.72 -11.35
N GLN A 201 3.54 8.67 -12.28
CA GLN A 201 2.92 9.87 -12.84
C GLN A 201 2.27 10.77 -11.78
N ALA A 202 1.69 10.19 -10.72
CA ALA A 202 1.04 10.97 -9.67
C ALA A 202 2.01 11.95 -8.98
N MET A 203 3.19 11.45 -8.56
CA MET A 203 4.20 12.29 -7.92
C MET A 203 4.97 13.15 -8.91
N LEU A 204 5.30 12.61 -10.08
CA LEU A 204 5.98 13.36 -11.13
C LEU A 204 5.17 14.60 -11.53
N SER A 205 3.86 14.44 -11.76
CA SER A 205 2.97 15.55 -12.09
C SER A 205 2.88 16.58 -10.97
N ALA A 206 2.88 16.17 -9.70
CA ALA A 206 2.82 17.08 -8.57
C ALA A 206 4.11 17.90 -8.37
N ILE A 207 5.27 17.36 -8.79
CA ILE A 207 6.58 18.01 -8.63
C ILE A 207 6.91 18.89 -9.84
N VAL A 208 6.65 18.38 -11.05
CA VAL A 208 7.07 19.02 -12.31
C VAL A 208 6.00 19.95 -12.87
N ARG A 209 4.74 19.74 -12.52
CA ARG A 209 3.58 20.52 -12.97
C ARG A 209 2.74 20.92 -11.75
N PRO A 210 3.19 21.93 -10.97
CA PRO A 210 2.44 22.42 -9.81
C PRO A 210 1.12 23.09 -10.22
#